data_a3e6321aa9fa3cdc5dc0948ca8afe69b
#
_entry.id   a3e6321aa9fa3cdc5dc0948ca8afe69b
#
_cell.length_a   1.000
_cell.length_b   1.000
_cell.length_c   1.000
_cell.angle_alpha   90.00
_cell.angle_beta   90.00
_cell.angle_gamma   90.00
#
_symmetry.space_group_name_H-M   'P 1'
#
loop_
_entity.id
_entity.type
_entity.pdbx_description
1 polymer ?
#
loop_
_entity_poly.entity_id
_entity_poly.type
_entity_poly.pdbx_seq_one_letter_code
_entity_poly.pdbx_strand_id
1 'polypeptide(L)'
;HERSAQEAERRKRAQAQAQELADRRAERVLITRYPDEAAHQEERRGALSQVDDAIAMAKGRISQLQADRKKLDQELEFYNGALAKAPVRLQRAFADNDEAIGEQERFILAKQQEKRRINAHFDAELAKLRVLWAQQRAAQEALSPAPIKP
;
A
#
# COMPACT_ATOMS: atom_id res chain seq x y z
N HIS A 1 -3.08 -13.46 -49.91
CA HIS A 1 -3.04 -12.13 -49.34
C HIS A 1 -4.33 -11.73 -48.61
N GLU A 2 -5.50 -11.90 -49.23
CA GLU A 2 -6.79 -11.57 -48.62
C GLU A 2 -7.14 -12.49 -47.45
N ARG A 3 -6.84 -13.80 -47.59
CA ARG A 3 -7.09 -14.78 -46.50
C ARG A 3 -6.29 -14.48 -45.26
N SER A 4 -5.01 -14.09 -45.42
CA SER A 4 -4.15 -13.74 -44.30
C SER A 4 -4.64 -12.49 -43.57
N ALA A 5 -5.09 -11.48 -44.35
CA ALA A 5 -5.67 -10.26 -43.80
C ALA A 5 -6.97 -10.54 -43.04
N GLN A 6 -7.84 -11.40 -43.59
CA GLN A 6 -9.11 -11.80 -42.95
C GLN A 6 -8.88 -12.60 -41.67
N GLU A 7 -7.90 -13.50 -41.68
CA GLU A 7 -7.53 -14.27 -40.48
C GLU A 7 -6.96 -13.37 -39.38
N ALA A 8 -6.12 -12.41 -39.74
CA ALA A 8 -5.57 -11.43 -38.78
C ALA A 8 -6.69 -10.60 -38.18
N GLU A 9 -7.67 -10.19 -38.99
CA GLU A 9 -8.82 -9.42 -38.55
C GLU A 9 -9.71 -10.23 -37.60
N ARG A 10 -9.97 -11.52 -37.91
CA ARG A 10 -10.70 -12.42 -37.01
C ARG A 10 -10.01 -12.61 -35.68
N ARG A 11 -8.69 -12.79 -35.70
CA ARG A 11 -7.90 -12.93 -34.47
C ARG A 11 -7.99 -11.68 -33.59
N LYS A 12 -7.91 -10.51 -34.21
CA LYS A 12 -8.06 -9.23 -33.48
C LYS A 12 -9.43 -9.14 -32.82
N ARG A 13 -10.50 -9.48 -33.57
CA ARG A 13 -11.87 -9.45 -33.02
C ARG A 13 -12.04 -10.45 -31.89
N ALA A 14 -11.52 -11.66 -32.05
CA ALA A 14 -11.59 -12.70 -31.02
C ALA A 14 -10.84 -12.27 -29.76
N GLN A 15 -9.65 -11.68 -29.91
CA GLN A 15 -8.87 -11.17 -28.79
C GLN A 15 -9.60 -10.02 -28.09
N ALA A 16 -10.18 -9.09 -28.85
CA ALA A 16 -10.94 -7.98 -28.30
C ALA A 16 -12.15 -8.47 -27.51
N GLN A 17 -12.90 -9.45 -28.04
CA GLN A 17 -14.05 -10.03 -27.34
C GLN A 17 -13.63 -10.78 -26.07
N ALA A 18 -12.54 -11.54 -26.13
CA ALA A 18 -12.01 -12.24 -24.97
C ALA A 18 -11.58 -11.26 -23.87
N GLN A 19 -10.92 -10.18 -24.26
CA GLN A 19 -10.49 -9.12 -23.32
C GLN A 19 -11.69 -8.44 -22.68
N GLU A 20 -12.73 -8.12 -23.47
CA GLU A 20 -13.96 -7.50 -22.97
C GLU A 20 -14.66 -8.38 -21.93
N LEU A 21 -14.76 -9.70 -22.22
CA LEU A 21 -15.34 -10.65 -21.27
C LEU A 21 -14.53 -10.75 -19.99
N ALA A 22 -13.19 -10.77 -20.10
CA ALA A 22 -12.30 -10.78 -18.95
C ALA A 22 -12.47 -9.53 -18.11
N ASP A 23 -12.55 -8.37 -18.74
CA ASP A 23 -12.75 -7.08 -18.07
C ASP A 23 -14.08 -7.05 -17.30
N ARG A 24 -15.16 -7.52 -17.93
CA ARG A 24 -16.48 -7.58 -17.27
C ARG A 24 -16.51 -8.53 -16.08
N ARG A 25 -15.81 -9.67 -16.20
CA ARG A 25 -15.69 -10.61 -15.07
C ARG A 25 -14.92 -9.96 -13.91
N ALA A 26 -13.82 -9.29 -14.22
CA ALA A 26 -13.03 -8.57 -13.21
C ALA A 26 -13.85 -7.48 -12.52
N GLU A 27 -14.65 -6.73 -13.27
CA GLU A 27 -15.57 -5.72 -12.75
C GLU A 27 -16.61 -6.32 -11.81
N ARG A 28 -17.22 -7.46 -12.20
CA ARG A 28 -18.19 -8.14 -11.34
C ARG A 28 -17.58 -8.65 -10.04
N VAL A 29 -16.37 -9.19 -10.11
CA VAL A 29 -15.62 -9.62 -8.91
C VAL A 29 -15.38 -8.42 -8.00
N LEU A 30 -14.97 -7.31 -8.57
CA LEU A 30 -14.68 -6.09 -7.83
C LEU A 30 -15.92 -5.54 -7.12
N ILE A 31 -17.06 -5.45 -7.82
CA ILE A 31 -18.33 -4.99 -7.27
C ILE A 31 -18.84 -5.93 -6.18
N THR A 32 -18.69 -7.24 -6.37
CA THR A 32 -19.09 -8.24 -5.38
C THR A 32 -18.27 -8.11 -4.11
N ARG A 33 -16.97 -7.88 -4.26
CA ARG A 33 -16.08 -7.67 -3.12
C ARG A 33 -16.36 -6.35 -2.40
N TYR A 34 -16.66 -5.30 -3.16
CA TYR A 34 -16.92 -3.96 -2.63
C TYR A 34 -18.29 -3.46 -3.10
N PRO A 35 -19.36 -3.84 -2.39
CA PRO A 35 -20.71 -3.42 -2.78
C PRO A 35 -20.95 -1.92 -2.63
N ASP A 36 -20.18 -1.24 -1.79
CA ASP A 36 -20.27 0.20 -1.55
C ASP A 36 -18.92 0.80 -1.14
N GLU A 37 -18.88 2.11 -1.04
CA GLU A 37 -17.65 2.83 -0.68
C GLU A 37 -17.19 2.50 0.74
N ALA A 38 -18.11 2.28 1.67
CA ALA A 38 -17.78 1.94 3.05
C ALA A 38 -17.00 0.62 3.14
N ALA A 39 -17.40 -0.40 2.37
CA ALA A 39 -16.69 -1.68 2.31
C ALA A 39 -15.27 -1.50 1.76
N HIS A 40 -15.11 -0.68 0.73
CA HIS A 40 -13.82 -0.39 0.14
C HIS A 40 -12.90 0.38 1.10
N GLN A 41 -13.43 1.39 1.78
CA GLN A 41 -12.67 2.15 2.77
C GLN A 41 -12.24 1.31 3.96
N GLU A 42 -13.07 0.36 4.38
CA GLU A 42 -12.72 -0.56 5.47
C GLU A 42 -11.54 -1.46 5.09
N GLU A 43 -11.52 -1.97 3.87
CA GLU A 43 -10.38 -2.76 3.36
C GLU A 43 -9.11 -1.92 3.31
N ARG A 44 -9.20 -0.68 2.81
CA ARG A 44 -8.08 0.26 2.78
C ARG A 44 -7.55 0.51 4.19
N ARG A 45 -8.44 0.78 5.12
CA ARG A 45 -8.07 1.06 6.51
C ARG A 45 -7.30 -0.11 7.13
N GLY A 46 -7.77 -1.34 6.88
CA GLY A 46 -7.09 -2.54 7.35
C GLY A 46 -5.68 -2.69 6.78
N ALA A 47 -5.53 -2.47 5.47
CA ALA A 47 -4.23 -2.56 4.81
C ALA A 47 -3.25 -1.50 5.33
N LEU A 48 -3.71 -0.26 5.52
CA LEU A 48 -2.89 0.83 6.04
C LEU A 48 -2.54 0.64 7.52
N SER A 49 -3.46 0.10 8.30
CA SER A 49 -3.26 -0.16 9.73
C SER A 49 -2.08 -1.10 9.97
N GLN A 50 -1.92 -2.15 9.17
CA GLN A 50 -0.79 -3.07 9.29
C GLN A 50 0.55 -2.36 9.05
N VAL A 51 0.60 -1.50 8.06
CA VAL A 51 1.80 -0.73 7.75
C VAL A 51 2.09 0.28 8.85
N ASP A 52 1.07 0.99 9.33
CA ASP A 52 1.21 1.97 10.41
C ASP A 52 1.67 1.32 11.71
N ASP A 53 1.17 0.12 12.03
CA ASP A 53 1.62 -0.64 13.21
C ASP A 53 3.11 -1.01 13.10
N ALA A 54 3.55 -1.45 11.92
CA ALA A 54 4.96 -1.77 11.69
C ALA A 54 5.85 -0.53 11.86
N ILE A 55 5.39 0.62 11.36
CA ILE A 55 6.11 1.90 11.51
C ILE A 55 6.18 2.30 12.99
N ALA A 56 5.08 2.16 13.73
CA ALA A 56 5.03 2.49 15.15
C ALA A 56 6.00 1.62 15.95
N MET A 57 6.07 0.33 15.67
CA MET A 57 7.03 -0.57 16.31
C MET A 57 8.48 -0.17 16.02
N ALA A 58 8.78 0.19 14.78
CA ALA A 58 10.11 0.62 14.39
C ALA A 58 10.51 1.93 15.08
N LYS A 59 9.57 2.88 15.18
CA LYS A 59 9.79 4.13 15.92
C LYS A 59 10.05 3.88 17.40
N GLY A 60 9.32 2.96 18.01
CA GLY A 60 9.54 2.53 19.38
C GLY A 60 10.93 1.93 19.57
N ARG A 61 11.38 1.13 18.61
CA ARG A 61 12.73 0.56 18.65
C ARG A 61 13.81 1.65 18.55
N ILE A 62 13.60 2.65 17.70
CA ILE A 62 14.53 3.80 17.60
C ILE A 62 14.60 4.55 18.92
N SER A 63 13.46 4.81 19.58
CA SER A 63 13.44 5.47 20.89
C SER A 63 14.26 4.69 21.91
N GLN A 64 14.15 3.37 21.91
CA GLN A 64 14.95 2.52 22.80
C GLN A 64 16.45 2.60 22.49
N LEU A 65 16.79 2.55 21.20
CA LEU A 65 18.17 2.68 20.75
C LEU A 65 18.77 4.06 21.10
N GLN A 66 17.96 5.11 21.03
CA GLN A 66 18.38 6.45 21.43
C GLN A 66 18.62 6.54 22.94
N ALA A 67 17.80 5.87 23.74
CA ALA A 67 18.02 5.76 25.19
C ALA A 67 19.31 5.00 25.49
N ASP A 68 19.59 3.92 24.77
CA ASP A 68 20.84 3.17 24.86
C ASP A 68 22.04 4.07 24.48
N ARG A 69 21.87 4.89 23.45
CA ARG A 69 22.90 5.84 23.01
C ARG A 69 23.27 6.82 24.10
N LYS A 70 22.29 7.32 24.85
CA LYS A 70 22.56 8.22 25.98
C LYS A 70 23.44 7.57 27.05
N LYS A 71 23.23 6.28 27.32
CA LYS A 71 24.07 5.53 28.26
C LYS A 71 25.49 5.39 27.74
N LEU A 72 25.65 5.15 26.43
CA LEU A 72 26.97 5.09 25.80
C LEU A 72 27.68 6.45 25.88
N ASP A 73 26.95 7.53 25.64
CA ASP A 73 27.47 8.88 25.76
C ASP A 73 27.98 9.16 27.18
N GLN A 74 27.26 8.70 28.21
CA GLN A 74 27.68 8.82 29.61
C GLN A 74 28.97 8.03 29.88
N GLU A 75 29.08 6.81 29.36
CA GLU A 75 30.32 6.04 29.46
C GLU A 75 31.50 6.74 28.77
N LEU A 76 31.23 7.37 27.63
CA LEU A 76 32.24 8.06 26.84
C LEU A 76 32.85 9.27 27.61
N GLU A 77 32.09 9.87 28.53
CA GLU A 77 32.59 10.95 29.39
C GLU A 77 33.82 10.55 30.22
N PHE A 78 33.93 9.26 30.61
CA PHE A 78 35.12 8.76 31.30
C PHE A 78 36.38 8.86 30.43
N TYR A 79 36.23 9.02 29.14
CA TYR A 79 37.31 9.13 28.16
C TYR A 79 37.35 10.53 27.55
N ASN A 80 36.81 11.53 28.27
CA ASN A 80 36.73 12.93 27.83
C ASN A 80 36.06 13.14 26.48
N GLY A 81 35.09 12.28 26.16
CA GLY A 81 34.37 12.35 24.89
C GLY A 81 35.18 11.86 23.68
N ALA A 82 36.37 11.31 23.90
CA ALA A 82 37.23 10.86 22.80
C ALA A 82 37.02 9.38 22.50
N LEU A 83 36.22 9.07 21.48
CA LEU A 83 35.90 7.70 21.09
C LEU A 83 37.16 6.88 20.74
N ALA A 84 38.16 7.51 20.10
CA ALA A 84 39.39 6.84 19.72
C ALA A 84 40.18 6.34 20.93
N LYS A 85 40.00 6.94 22.09
CA LYS A 85 40.66 6.57 23.35
C LYS A 85 39.84 5.58 24.19
N ALA A 86 38.58 5.34 23.81
CA ALA A 86 37.71 4.42 24.52
C ALA A 86 38.08 2.97 24.22
N PRO A 87 37.70 2.01 25.07
CA PRO A 87 37.88 0.59 24.79
C PRO A 87 37.16 0.18 23.48
N VAL A 88 37.70 -0.83 22.82
CA VAL A 88 37.13 -1.37 21.58
C VAL A 88 35.67 -1.79 21.80
N ARG A 89 35.34 -2.34 22.97
CA ARG A 89 33.97 -2.69 23.35
C ARG A 89 33.02 -1.48 23.21
N LEU A 90 33.45 -0.34 23.73
CA LEU A 90 32.61 0.87 23.64
C LEU A 90 32.52 1.42 22.21
N GLN A 91 33.63 1.40 21.48
CA GLN A 91 33.64 1.80 20.08
C GLN A 91 32.66 0.95 19.25
N ARG A 92 32.66 -0.36 19.46
CA ARG A 92 31.73 -1.29 18.81
C ARG A 92 30.28 -1.04 19.20
N ALA A 93 30.04 -0.73 20.48
CA ALA A 93 28.69 -0.45 20.96
C ALA A 93 28.09 0.79 20.26
N PHE A 94 28.89 1.83 20.07
CA PHE A 94 28.48 3.01 19.30
C PHE A 94 28.17 2.65 17.83
N ALA A 95 29.06 1.91 17.20
CA ALA A 95 28.89 1.50 15.80
C ALA A 95 27.62 0.63 15.62
N ASP A 96 27.40 -0.32 16.52
CA ASP A 96 26.24 -1.21 16.49
C ASP A 96 24.95 -0.41 16.71
N ASN A 97 24.98 0.56 17.63
CA ASN A 97 23.84 1.43 17.88
C ASN A 97 23.50 2.28 16.65
N ASP A 98 24.49 2.88 16.00
CA ASP A 98 24.31 3.65 14.77
C ASP A 98 23.73 2.78 13.65
N GLU A 99 24.27 1.58 13.48
CA GLU A 99 23.79 0.62 12.46
C GLU A 99 22.35 0.21 12.72
N ALA A 100 22.00 -0.10 13.97
CA ALA A 100 20.66 -0.51 14.34
C ALA A 100 19.63 0.61 14.11
N ILE A 101 19.99 1.85 14.45
CA ILE A 101 19.11 3.01 14.17
C ILE A 101 18.95 3.19 12.67
N GLY A 102 20.04 3.12 11.90
CA GLY A 102 20.00 3.24 10.45
C GLY A 102 19.10 2.18 9.79
N GLU A 103 19.16 0.93 10.27
CA GLU A 103 18.29 -0.15 9.78
C GLU A 103 16.82 0.17 10.02
N GLN A 104 16.47 0.66 11.21
CA GLN A 104 15.08 1.03 11.53
C GLN A 104 14.61 2.23 10.69
N GLU A 105 15.46 3.22 10.48
CA GLU A 105 15.12 4.37 9.63
C GLU A 105 14.86 3.95 8.18
N ARG A 106 15.69 3.07 7.63
CA ARG A 106 15.50 2.53 6.28
C ARG A 106 14.22 1.71 6.19
N PHE A 107 13.93 0.91 7.21
CA PHE A 107 12.68 0.15 7.29
C PHE A 107 11.46 1.07 7.27
N ILE A 108 11.48 2.15 8.06
CA ILE A 108 10.38 3.13 8.09
C ILE A 108 10.19 3.78 6.72
N LEU A 109 11.27 4.17 6.04
CA LEU A 109 11.18 4.75 4.69
C LEU A 109 10.55 3.77 3.70
N ALA A 110 10.95 2.49 3.74
CA ALA A 110 10.38 1.46 2.90
C ALA A 110 8.88 1.26 3.17
N LYS A 111 8.49 1.28 4.44
CA LYS A 111 7.07 1.16 4.84
C LYS A 111 6.25 2.38 4.43
N GLN A 112 6.81 3.58 4.49
CA GLN A 112 6.14 4.78 4.01
C GLN A 112 5.92 4.74 2.50
N GLN A 113 6.86 4.20 1.73
CA GLN A 113 6.69 3.98 0.30
C GLN A 113 5.62 2.92 0.02
N GLU A 114 5.59 1.84 0.78
CA GLU A 114 4.54 0.82 0.70
C GLU A 114 3.16 1.44 0.96
N LYS A 115 3.05 2.30 1.96
CA LYS A 115 1.82 3.02 2.28
C LYS A 115 1.35 3.89 1.10
N ARG A 116 2.27 4.57 0.43
CA ARG A 116 1.94 5.35 -0.77
C ARG A 116 1.43 4.46 -1.91
N ARG A 117 2.05 3.30 -2.12
CA ARG A 117 1.60 2.33 -3.14
C ARG A 117 0.22 1.78 -2.82
N ILE A 118 -0.04 1.46 -1.56
CA ILE A 118 -1.35 0.99 -1.10
C ILE A 118 -2.41 2.06 -1.39
N ASN A 119 -2.16 3.31 -1.00
CA ASN A 119 -3.09 4.41 -1.25
C ASN A 119 -3.32 4.64 -2.74
N ALA A 120 -2.29 4.60 -3.56
CA ALA A 120 -2.41 4.75 -5.01
C ALA A 120 -3.27 3.64 -5.63
N HIS A 121 -3.07 2.40 -5.16
CA HIS A 121 -3.86 1.24 -5.60
C HIS A 121 -5.34 1.43 -5.24
N PHE A 122 -5.63 1.76 -3.99
CA PHE A 122 -7.01 1.96 -3.53
C PHE A 122 -7.66 3.18 -4.20
N ASP A 123 -6.91 4.25 -4.44
CA ASP A 123 -7.44 5.43 -5.15
C ASP A 123 -7.85 5.09 -6.58
N ALA A 124 -7.01 4.36 -7.32
CA ALA A 124 -7.31 3.92 -8.68
C ALA A 124 -8.53 2.98 -8.70
N GLU A 125 -8.58 2.04 -7.76
CA GLU A 125 -9.68 1.09 -7.62
C GLU A 125 -10.99 1.81 -7.26
N LEU A 126 -10.94 2.80 -6.37
CA LEU A 126 -12.11 3.59 -5.98
C LEU A 126 -12.69 4.37 -7.15
N ALA A 127 -11.82 4.98 -7.97
CA ALA A 127 -12.27 5.70 -9.16
C ALA A 127 -13.04 4.78 -10.11
N LYS A 128 -12.56 3.57 -10.30
CA LYS A 128 -13.22 2.53 -11.11
C LYS A 128 -14.55 2.09 -10.49
N LEU A 129 -14.55 1.83 -9.20
CA LEU A 129 -15.74 1.42 -8.46
C LEU A 129 -16.85 2.46 -8.49
N ARG A 130 -16.51 3.74 -8.37
CA ARG A 130 -17.48 4.83 -8.44
C ARG A 130 -18.24 4.84 -9.77
N VAL A 131 -17.54 4.58 -10.86
CA VAL A 131 -18.17 4.45 -12.18
C VAL A 131 -19.10 3.24 -12.21
N LEU A 132 -18.64 2.08 -11.72
CA LEU A 132 -19.39 0.84 -11.72
C LEU A 132 -20.64 0.93 -10.82
N TRP A 133 -20.52 1.52 -9.65
CA TRP A 133 -21.66 1.74 -8.74
C TRP A 133 -22.69 2.68 -9.37
N ALA A 134 -22.23 3.74 -10.04
CA ALA A 134 -23.12 4.66 -10.73
C ALA A 134 -23.89 3.97 -11.86
N GLN A 135 -23.22 3.10 -12.61
CA GLN A 135 -23.86 2.29 -13.67
C GLN A 135 -24.90 1.34 -13.08
N GLN A 136 -24.61 0.70 -11.96
CA GLN A 136 -25.58 -0.18 -11.27
C GLN A 136 -26.82 0.59 -10.82
N ARG A 137 -26.64 1.75 -10.24
CA ARG A 137 -27.78 2.59 -9.81
C ARG A 137 -28.63 3.01 -10.99
N ALA A 138 -28.00 3.44 -12.08
CA ALA A 138 -28.72 3.83 -13.30
C ALA A 138 -29.52 2.66 -13.87
N ALA A 139 -28.93 1.46 -13.89
CA ALA A 139 -29.62 0.25 -14.35
C ALA A 139 -30.82 -0.11 -13.46
N GLN A 140 -30.68 0.00 -12.14
CA GLN A 140 -31.76 -0.26 -11.20
C GLN A 140 -32.88 0.76 -11.34
N GLU A 141 -32.57 2.03 -11.49
CA GLU A 141 -33.55 3.10 -11.70
C GLU A 141 -34.32 2.90 -13.02
N ALA A 142 -33.65 2.46 -14.08
CA ALA A 142 -34.27 2.17 -15.35
C ALA A 142 -35.25 0.99 -15.30
N LEU A 143 -35.03 0.05 -14.37
CA LEU A 143 -35.90 -1.13 -14.17
C LEU A 143 -37.03 -0.87 -13.18
N SER A 144 -36.95 0.19 -12.39
CA SER A 144 -37.99 0.51 -11.41
C SER A 144 -39.21 1.12 -12.11
N PRO A 145 -40.43 0.64 -11.83
CA PRO A 145 -41.62 1.26 -12.40
C PRO A 145 -41.80 2.69 -11.88
N ALA A 146 -42.27 3.57 -12.76
CA ALA A 146 -42.56 4.95 -12.35
C ALA A 146 -43.59 4.96 -11.21
N PRO A 147 -43.45 5.85 -10.21
CA PRO A 147 -44.45 5.92 -9.14
C PRO A 147 -45.79 6.32 -9.71
N ILE A 148 -46.83 5.58 -9.33
CA ILE A 148 -48.21 5.88 -9.74
C ILE A 148 -48.63 7.12 -8.92
N LYS A 149 -48.88 8.21 -9.65
CA LYS A 149 -49.45 9.41 -9.00
C LYS A 149 -50.92 9.17 -8.69
N PRO A 150 -51.40 9.44 -7.46
CA PRO A 150 -52.81 9.36 -7.14
C PRO A 150 -53.65 10.34 -7.93
#